data_4644cc677c67855fd108521c88f62235
#
_entry.id   4644cc677c67855fd108521c88f62235
#
_cell.length_a   1.000
_cell.length_b   1.000
_cell.length_c   1.000
_cell.angle_alpha   90.00
_cell.angle_beta   90.00
_cell.angle_gamma   90.00
#
_symmetry.space_group_name_H-M   'P 1'
#
loop_
_entity.id
_entity.type
_entity.pdbx_description
1 polymer ?
#
loop_
_entity_poly.entity_id
_entity_poly.type
_entity_poly.pdbx_seq_one_letter_code
_entity_poly.pdbx_strand_id
1 'polypeptide(L)'
;MNNLRNTLFIQFAIVVFLIIAIFEGALVLFLIKSFNMHLKDKLVIIATEISNEKLTKNTLLKIQHKYKVYPLFIRIINKNNPFLAQKNEKIKDFITKKINTPTGKETLLIYNYVKNGKIIQVSTVISGNDDKIQIVKTISLAISLFIYLIVLLIGYKFIDKVASNIEESFKRLKIFNSNVSHELKTPLTIMKGEIEVALMNDECDKALLKSLLDEINYINEITDKLLFLTKKDALNKQNFEEVDLEDIILELFEKYTKKISIDLNIEDEEYIIKGDKTLLKIAISNLIENSIKYGASKILISLKKEKNKIILSIKDNGIGIPKDKLPFIFDEFYRVDESRNKKVKGFGLGLSIVKSIINLHNGKIKLLSDVNKGVKVIIEFYRQK
;
A
#
# COMPACT_ATOMS: atom_id res chain seq x y z
N MET A 1 -10.04 -17.98 -3.83
CA MET A 1 -9.01 -16.94 -3.58
C MET A 1 -7.58 -17.46 -3.56
N ASN A 2 -7.27 -18.67 -3.08
CA ASN A 2 -5.92 -19.24 -3.22
C ASN A 2 -5.41 -19.27 -4.68
N ASN A 3 -6.29 -19.51 -5.66
CA ASN A 3 -5.94 -19.45 -7.08
C ASN A 3 -5.52 -18.04 -7.52
N LEU A 4 -6.20 -16.99 -7.08
CA LEU A 4 -5.86 -15.60 -7.44
C LEU A 4 -4.49 -15.20 -6.88
N ARG A 5 -4.23 -15.50 -5.59
CA ARG A 5 -2.95 -15.23 -4.93
C ARG A 5 -1.80 -15.94 -5.64
N ASN A 6 -1.98 -17.23 -5.95
CA ASN A 6 -0.97 -18.01 -6.66
C ASN A 6 -0.74 -17.49 -8.08
N THR A 7 -1.79 -17.10 -8.81
CA THR A 7 -1.66 -16.52 -10.16
C THR A 7 -0.91 -15.20 -10.12
N LEU A 8 -1.24 -14.30 -9.20
CA LEU A 8 -0.54 -13.01 -9.03
C LEU A 8 0.94 -13.23 -8.66
N PHE A 9 1.23 -14.18 -7.77
CA PHE A 9 2.61 -14.49 -7.39
C PHE A 9 3.41 -15.06 -8.57
N ILE A 10 2.84 -15.98 -9.35
CA ILE A 10 3.49 -16.54 -10.54
C ILE A 10 3.77 -15.46 -11.57
N GLN A 11 2.80 -14.58 -11.86
CA GLN A 11 2.99 -13.46 -12.78
C GLN A 11 4.09 -12.52 -12.30
N PHE A 12 4.08 -12.16 -11.02
CA PHE A 12 5.13 -11.34 -10.40
C PHE A 12 6.51 -12.01 -10.54
N ALA A 13 6.63 -13.32 -10.23
CA ALA A 13 7.87 -14.07 -10.33
C ALA A 13 8.43 -14.09 -11.76
N ILE A 14 7.55 -14.30 -12.75
CA ILE A 14 7.94 -14.28 -14.18
C ILE A 14 8.47 -12.90 -14.59
N VAL A 15 7.77 -11.83 -14.23
CA VAL A 15 8.19 -10.45 -14.57
C VAL A 15 9.53 -10.12 -13.93
N VAL A 16 9.72 -10.42 -12.66
CA VAL A 16 10.99 -10.19 -11.96
C VAL A 16 12.12 -11.01 -12.58
N PHE A 17 11.87 -12.27 -12.92
CA PHE A 17 12.85 -13.11 -13.61
C PHE A 17 13.30 -12.50 -14.95
N LEU A 18 12.35 -12.05 -15.78
CA LEU A 18 12.67 -11.43 -17.07
C LEU A 18 13.50 -10.15 -16.91
N ILE A 19 13.14 -9.29 -15.93
CA ILE A 19 13.89 -8.07 -15.67
C ILE A 19 15.33 -8.39 -15.25
N ILE A 20 15.53 -9.33 -14.34
CA ILE A 20 16.85 -9.71 -13.86
C ILE A 20 17.65 -10.36 -14.97
N ALA A 21 17.05 -11.23 -15.80
CA ALA A 21 17.72 -11.88 -16.92
C ALA A 21 18.20 -10.88 -17.99
N ILE A 22 17.37 -9.86 -18.30
CA ILE A 22 17.75 -8.78 -19.23
C ILE A 22 18.89 -7.96 -18.65
N PHE A 23 18.79 -7.59 -17.37
CA PHE A 23 19.84 -6.81 -16.70
C PHE A 23 21.16 -7.58 -16.63
N GLU A 24 21.12 -8.86 -16.28
CA GLU A 24 22.29 -9.74 -16.23
C GLU A 24 22.96 -9.85 -17.62
N GLY A 25 22.17 -10.07 -18.67
CA GLY A 25 22.68 -10.10 -20.03
C GLY A 25 23.37 -8.79 -20.44
N ALA A 26 22.73 -7.66 -20.13
CA ALA A 26 23.31 -6.34 -20.41
C ALA A 26 24.59 -6.07 -19.61
N LEU A 27 24.64 -6.45 -18.34
CA LEU A 27 25.82 -6.32 -17.49
C LEU A 27 27.00 -7.13 -18.01
N VAL A 28 26.76 -8.38 -18.37
CA VAL A 28 27.81 -9.27 -18.93
C VAL A 28 28.35 -8.70 -20.24
N LEU A 29 27.49 -8.24 -21.14
CA LEU A 29 27.91 -7.61 -22.41
C LEU A 29 28.73 -6.33 -22.16
N PHE A 30 28.30 -5.51 -21.21
CA PHE A 30 29.03 -4.31 -20.82
C PHE A 30 30.43 -4.63 -20.27
N LEU A 31 30.52 -5.61 -19.37
CA LEU A 31 31.81 -6.02 -18.78
C LEU A 31 32.76 -6.56 -19.85
N ILE A 32 32.30 -7.40 -20.79
CA ILE A 32 33.12 -7.91 -21.90
C ILE A 32 33.59 -6.74 -22.76
N LYS A 33 32.72 -5.81 -23.12
CA LYS A 33 33.06 -4.63 -23.93
C LYS A 33 34.07 -3.74 -23.21
N SER A 34 33.85 -3.44 -21.95
CA SER A 34 34.75 -2.62 -21.12
C SER A 34 36.14 -3.24 -20.99
N PHE A 35 36.18 -4.55 -20.75
CA PHE A 35 37.46 -5.30 -20.70
C PHE A 35 38.23 -5.24 -22.02
N ASN A 36 37.55 -5.48 -23.15
CA ASN A 36 38.17 -5.39 -24.47
C ASN A 36 38.67 -3.98 -24.79
N MET A 37 37.95 -2.93 -24.40
CA MET A 37 38.40 -1.55 -24.57
C MET A 37 39.67 -1.27 -23.74
N HIS A 38 39.69 -1.67 -22.49
CA HIS A 38 40.86 -1.50 -21.62
C HIS A 38 42.10 -2.21 -22.12
N LEU A 39 41.95 -3.43 -22.72
CA LEU A 39 43.04 -4.12 -23.40
C LEU A 39 43.56 -3.35 -24.60
N LYS A 40 42.67 -2.82 -25.44
CA LYS A 40 43.04 -2.00 -26.60
C LYS A 40 43.84 -0.76 -26.17
N ASP A 41 43.38 -0.04 -25.17
CA ASP A 41 44.07 1.15 -24.64
C ASP A 41 45.48 0.80 -24.14
N LYS A 42 45.65 -0.32 -23.42
CA LYS A 42 46.96 -0.81 -22.99
C LYS A 42 47.89 -1.12 -24.18
N LEU A 43 47.39 -1.77 -25.23
CA LEU A 43 48.20 -2.07 -26.41
C LEU A 43 48.69 -0.80 -27.14
N VAL A 44 47.84 0.25 -27.18
CA VAL A 44 48.21 1.57 -27.73
C VAL A 44 49.36 2.18 -26.92
N ILE A 45 49.21 2.23 -25.59
CA ILE A 45 50.22 2.80 -24.69
C ILE A 45 51.54 2.03 -24.82
N ILE A 46 51.48 0.69 -24.82
CA ILE A 46 52.66 -0.16 -24.97
C ILE A 46 53.37 0.11 -26.31
N ALA A 47 52.63 0.17 -27.41
CA ALA A 47 53.19 0.43 -28.72
C ALA A 47 53.87 1.82 -28.80
N THR A 48 53.30 2.84 -28.19
CA THR A 48 53.88 4.19 -28.11
C THR A 48 55.15 4.22 -27.27
N GLU A 49 55.18 3.53 -26.12
CA GLU A 49 56.35 3.45 -25.23
C GLU A 49 57.49 2.74 -25.94
N ILE A 50 57.23 1.59 -26.57
CA ILE A 50 58.22 0.83 -27.35
C ILE A 50 58.80 1.64 -28.53
N SER A 51 57.97 2.51 -29.11
CA SER A 51 58.44 3.36 -30.22
C SER A 51 59.52 4.37 -29.80
N ASN A 52 59.64 4.66 -28.52
CA ASN A 52 60.56 5.65 -27.96
C ASN A 52 61.83 5.01 -27.33
N GLU A 53 61.81 3.69 -27.09
CA GLU A 53 62.91 3.01 -26.40
C GLU A 53 63.57 1.95 -27.35
N LYS A 54 64.85 1.58 -27.05
CA LYS A 54 65.50 0.43 -27.71
C LYS A 54 64.94 -0.87 -27.15
N LEU A 55 64.40 -1.72 -28.02
CA LEU A 55 63.81 -2.99 -27.63
C LEU A 55 64.89 -3.98 -27.20
N THR A 56 64.98 -4.23 -25.90
CA THR A 56 65.85 -5.28 -25.33
C THR A 56 64.98 -6.30 -24.59
N LYS A 57 65.49 -7.51 -24.32
CA LYS A 57 64.76 -8.53 -23.55
C LYS A 57 64.30 -8.00 -22.17
N ASN A 58 65.13 -7.15 -21.54
CA ASN A 58 64.83 -6.56 -20.25
C ASN A 58 63.76 -5.48 -20.33
N THR A 59 63.74 -4.65 -21.40
CA THR A 59 62.67 -3.68 -21.65
C THR A 59 61.31 -4.38 -21.87
N LEU A 60 61.29 -5.49 -22.57
CA LEU A 60 60.07 -6.26 -22.83
C LEU A 60 59.48 -6.85 -21.52
N LEU A 61 60.33 -7.42 -20.65
CA LEU A 61 59.91 -7.94 -19.36
C LEU A 61 59.40 -6.83 -18.43
N LYS A 62 60.04 -5.65 -18.40
CA LYS A 62 59.58 -4.49 -17.65
C LYS A 62 58.22 -4.01 -18.11
N ILE A 63 57.98 -3.92 -19.40
CA ILE A 63 56.70 -3.50 -19.99
C ILE A 63 55.61 -4.53 -19.68
N GLN A 64 55.87 -5.83 -19.83
CA GLN A 64 54.93 -6.88 -19.48
C GLN A 64 54.51 -6.76 -18.01
N HIS A 65 55.47 -6.56 -17.10
CA HIS A 65 55.20 -6.46 -15.66
C HIS A 65 54.44 -5.16 -15.32
N LYS A 66 54.85 -4.01 -15.94
CA LYS A 66 54.24 -2.69 -15.71
C LYS A 66 52.75 -2.65 -16.11
N TYR A 67 52.40 -3.24 -17.29
CA TYR A 67 51.05 -3.19 -17.81
C TYR A 67 50.22 -4.43 -17.50
N LYS A 68 50.84 -5.46 -16.91
CA LYS A 68 50.17 -6.75 -16.57
C LYS A 68 49.43 -7.35 -17.76
N VAL A 69 50.05 -7.34 -18.95
CA VAL A 69 49.55 -7.96 -20.20
C VAL A 69 50.38 -9.17 -20.52
N TYR A 70 49.79 -10.34 -20.38
CA TYR A 70 50.44 -11.65 -20.63
C TYR A 70 49.51 -12.55 -21.44
N PRO A 71 50.02 -13.25 -22.45
CA PRO A 71 51.34 -13.04 -23.11
C PRO A 71 51.33 -11.79 -23.97
N LEU A 72 52.46 -11.11 -24.04
CA LEU A 72 52.67 -9.96 -24.91
C LEU A 72 53.69 -10.33 -26.01
N PHE A 73 53.27 -10.18 -27.26
CA PHE A 73 54.14 -10.43 -28.41
C PHE A 73 54.39 -9.09 -29.10
N ILE A 74 55.67 -8.81 -29.42
CA ILE A 74 56.10 -7.61 -30.13
C ILE A 74 56.88 -8.01 -31.36
N ARG A 75 56.51 -7.45 -32.51
CA ARG A 75 57.17 -7.63 -33.76
C ARG A 75 57.44 -6.26 -34.42
N ILE A 76 58.68 -6.02 -34.81
CA ILE A 76 59.04 -4.82 -35.55
C ILE A 76 59.30 -5.22 -37.00
N ILE A 77 58.61 -4.55 -37.91
CA ILE A 77 58.68 -4.82 -39.35
C ILE A 77 59.17 -3.54 -40.03
N ASN A 78 60.25 -3.64 -40.82
CA ASN A 78 60.74 -2.50 -41.61
C ASN A 78 59.85 -2.31 -42.84
N LYS A 79 59.61 -1.07 -43.25
CA LYS A 79 58.70 -0.69 -44.34
C LYS A 79 59.16 -1.10 -45.73
N ASN A 80 60.42 -1.51 -45.88
CA ASN A 80 61.00 -1.97 -47.17
C ASN A 80 60.54 -3.36 -47.60
N ASN A 81 59.58 -3.95 -46.93
CA ASN A 81 58.99 -5.21 -47.34
C ASN A 81 57.90 -4.95 -48.42
N PRO A 82 58.01 -5.44 -49.66
CA PRO A 82 57.11 -5.12 -50.78
C PRO A 82 55.66 -5.46 -50.53
N PHE A 83 55.38 -6.37 -49.58
CA PHE A 83 54.03 -6.71 -49.16
C PHE A 83 53.30 -5.59 -48.37
N LEU A 84 54.02 -4.58 -47.82
CA LEU A 84 53.48 -3.50 -47.04
C LEU A 84 53.40 -2.17 -47.79
N ALA A 85 54.05 -2.05 -48.93
CA ALA A 85 54.02 -0.85 -49.75
C ALA A 85 52.68 -0.57 -50.45
N GLN A 86 51.79 -1.55 -50.48
CA GLN A 86 50.45 -1.45 -51.09
C GLN A 86 49.33 -0.99 -50.16
N LYS A 87 49.56 -0.83 -48.85
CA LYS A 87 48.58 -0.35 -47.91
C LYS A 87 48.95 1.02 -47.36
N ASN A 88 48.34 2.06 -47.90
CA ASN A 88 48.51 3.47 -47.50
C ASN A 88 48.33 3.74 -46.03
N GLU A 89 49.23 4.44 -45.45
CA GLU A 89 49.39 5.42 -44.36
C GLU A 89 48.38 5.58 -43.20
N LYS A 90 47.36 4.76 -43.06
CA LYS A 90 46.46 4.80 -41.88
C LYS A 90 46.35 3.46 -41.17
N ILE A 91 47.49 2.92 -40.72
CA ILE A 91 47.45 1.67 -39.93
C ILE A 91 47.56 2.04 -38.43
N LYS A 92 46.48 2.56 -37.87
CA LYS A 92 46.17 2.51 -36.45
C LYS A 92 44.95 1.62 -36.27
N ASP A 93 45.03 0.36 -36.66
CA ASP A 93 43.90 -0.57 -36.61
C ASP A 93 44.18 -1.74 -35.68
N PHE A 94 43.13 -2.10 -34.96
CA PHE A 94 43.11 -3.35 -34.22
C PHE A 94 42.63 -4.47 -35.11
N ILE A 95 43.43 -5.54 -35.18
CA ILE A 95 43.13 -6.74 -35.95
C ILE A 95 42.97 -7.90 -34.96
N THR A 96 41.92 -8.69 -35.11
CA THR A 96 41.82 -9.97 -34.42
C THR A 96 42.15 -11.10 -35.35
N LYS A 97 43.08 -11.99 -34.95
CA LYS A 97 43.49 -13.14 -35.72
C LYS A 97 43.39 -14.42 -34.89
N LYS A 98 42.70 -15.41 -35.42
CA LYS A 98 42.70 -16.75 -34.82
C LYS A 98 43.97 -17.50 -35.24
N ILE A 99 44.65 -18.09 -34.26
CA ILE A 99 45.85 -18.91 -34.46
C ILE A 99 45.62 -20.28 -33.82
N ASN A 100 46.21 -21.31 -34.40
CA ASN A 100 46.26 -22.64 -33.80
C ASN A 100 47.56 -22.75 -33.01
N THR A 101 47.43 -22.99 -31.72
CA THR A 101 48.56 -23.24 -30.83
C THR A 101 48.55 -24.71 -30.38
N PRO A 102 49.63 -25.25 -29.83
CA PRO A 102 49.64 -26.59 -29.25
C PRO A 102 48.59 -26.82 -28.17
N THR A 103 48.15 -25.73 -27.52
CA THR A 103 47.13 -25.73 -26.44
C THR A 103 45.70 -25.53 -26.96
N GLY A 104 45.51 -25.26 -28.26
CA GLY A 104 44.19 -25.07 -28.86
C GLY A 104 44.11 -23.86 -29.81
N LYS A 105 42.87 -23.47 -30.14
CA LYS A 105 42.59 -22.27 -30.95
C LYS A 105 42.63 -21.03 -30.07
N GLU A 106 43.56 -20.14 -30.31
CA GLU A 106 43.69 -18.89 -29.62
C GLU A 106 43.34 -17.70 -30.51
N THR A 107 42.83 -16.63 -29.93
CA THR A 107 42.54 -15.38 -30.64
C THR A 107 43.50 -14.30 -30.16
N LEU A 108 44.29 -13.77 -31.13
CA LEU A 108 45.20 -12.65 -30.90
C LEU A 108 44.50 -11.33 -31.20
N LEU A 109 44.64 -10.37 -30.29
CA LEU A 109 44.38 -8.96 -30.54
C LEU A 109 45.72 -8.30 -30.94
N ILE A 110 45.77 -7.75 -32.13
CA ILE A 110 46.96 -7.16 -32.74
C ILE A 110 46.72 -5.67 -32.92
N TYR A 111 47.62 -4.84 -32.44
CA TYR A 111 47.65 -3.41 -32.72
C TYR A 111 48.90 -3.08 -33.52
N ASN A 112 48.73 -2.38 -34.65
CA ASN A 112 49.82 -1.92 -35.50
C ASN A 112 50.04 -0.42 -35.32
N TYR A 113 51.24 -0.05 -34.90
CA TYR A 113 51.65 1.33 -34.72
C TYR A 113 52.78 1.66 -35.69
N VAL A 114 52.61 2.73 -36.49
CA VAL A 114 53.60 3.15 -37.50
C VAL A 114 54.37 4.35 -37.02
N LYS A 115 55.72 4.27 -36.97
CA LYS A 115 56.60 5.40 -36.63
C LYS A 115 57.95 5.26 -37.35
N ASN A 116 58.44 6.35 -37.95
CA ASN A 116 59.75 6.46 -38.60
C ASN A 116 60.01 5.28 -39.61
N GLY A 117 59.05 4.97 -40.46
CA GLY A 117 59.17 3.91 -41.46
C GLY A 117 59.17 2.47 -40.90
N LYS A 118 58.91 2.29 -39.63
CA LYS A 118 58.79 0.98 -38.96
C LYS A 118 57.36 0.74 -38.52
N ILE A 119 56.90 -0.50 -38.64
CA ILE A 119 55.63 -0.93 -38.06
C ILE A 119 55.93 -1.71 -36.78
N ILE A 120 55.45 -1.21 -35.65
CA ILE A 120 55.53 -1.87 -34.37
C ILE A 120 54.20 -2.59 -34.18
N GLN A 121 54.23 -3.90 -34.25
CA GLN A 121 53.10 -4.77 -34.05
C GLN A 121 53.11 -5.28 -32.61
N VAL A 122 52.11 -4.90 -31.81
CA VAL A 122 51.94 -5.35 -30.43
C VAL A 122 50.71 -6.24 -30.38
N SER A 123 50.83 -7.44 -29.86
CA SER A 123 49.73 -8.37 -29.79
C SER A 123 49.66 -9.11 -28.45
N THR A 124 48.48 -9.45 -28.06
CA THR A 124 48.21 -10.27 -26.88
C THR A 124 47.13 -11.29 -27.18
N VAL A 125 47.11 -12.38 -26.41
CA VAL A 125 46.08 -13.41 -26.52
C VAL A 125 44.84 -12.94 -25.73
N ILE A 126 43.70 -12.95 -26.40
CA ILE A 126 42.42 -12.61 -25.75
C ILE A 126 41.82 -13.88 -25.12
N SER A 127 42.01 -15.05 -25.71
CA SER A 127 41.43 -16.34 -25.26
C SER A 127 41.88 -16.77 -23.86
N GLY A 128 43.05 -16.37 -23.39
CA GLY A 128 43.50 -16.63 -22.01
C GLY A 128 42.78 -15.80 -20.92
N ASN A 129 41.90 -14.92 -21.31
CA ASN A 129 41.05 -14.15 -20.38
C ASN A 129 39.66 -14.78 -20.16
N ASP A 130 39.37 -15.88 -20.88
CA ASP A 130 38.06 -16.57 -20.78
C ASP A 130 37.80 -17.03 -19.33
N ASP A 131 38.83 -17.50 -18.62
CA ASP A 131 38.69 -17.94 -17.22
C ASP A 131 38.28 -16.79 -16.28
N LYS A 132 38.85 -15.59 -16.44
CA LYS A 132 38.49 -14.42 -15.65
C LYS A 132 37.09 -13.94 -15.97
N ILE A 133 36.72 -13.90 -17.22
CA ILE A 133 35.38 -13.56 -17.69
C ILE A 133 34.37 -14.59 -17.16
N GLN A 134 34.75 -15.87 -17.16
CA GLN A 134 33.91 -16.95 -16.68
C GLN A 134 33.69 -16.87 -15.15
N ILE A 135 34.72 -16.54 -14.38
CA ILE A 135 34.60 -16.29 -12.93
C ILE A 135 33.62 -15.11 -12.67
N VAL A 136 33.80 -14.00 -13.40
CA VAL A 136 32.92 -12.82 -13.25
C VAL A 136 31.49 -13.18 -13.61
N LYS A 137 31.23 -13.91 -14.68
CA LYS A 137 29.90 -14.40 -15.07
C LYS A 137 29.26 -15.28 -13.97
N THR A 138 30.05 -16.20 -13.41
CA THR A 138 29.56 -17.11 -12.36
C THR A 138 29.19 -16.35 -11.09
N ILE A 139 30.03 -15.41 -10.68
CA ILE A 139 29.75 -14.56 -9.50
C ILE A 139 28.52 -13.69 -9.74
N SER A 140 28.43 -13.04 -10.91
CA SER A 140 27.29 -12.21 -11.29
C SER A 140 25.99 -13.01 -11.27
N LEU A 141 25.99 -14.21 -11.87
CA LEU A 141 24.84 -15.10 -11.87
C LEU A 141 24.41 -15.52 -10.44
N ALA A 142 25.39 -15.83 -9.58
CA ALA A 142 25.09 -16.19 -8.19
C ALA A 142 24.46 -15.02 -7.41
N ILE A 143 24.97 -13.80 -7.62
CA ILE A 143 24.41 -12.58 -7.03
C ILE A 143 22.99 -12.32 -7.54
N SER A 144 22.78 -12.43 -8.86
CA SER A 144 21.47 -12.25 -9.48
C SER A 144 20.44 -13.26 -8.97
N LEU A 145 20.84 -14.52 -8.81
CA LEU A 145 19.98 -15.55 -8.23
C LEU A 145 19.62 -15.24 -6.76
N PHE A 146 20.60 -14.79 -5.98
CA PHE A 146 20.38 -14.41 -4.59
C PHE A 146 19.41 -13.23 -4.47
N ILE A 147 19.59 -12.20 -5.30
CA ILE A 147 18.67 -11.05 -5.37
C ILE A 147 17.27 -11.50 -5.77
N TYR A 148 17.16 -12.38 -6.78
CA TYR A 148 15.88 -12.93 -7.23
C TYR A 148 15.13 -13.62 -6.09
N LEU A 149 15.79 -14.46 -5.29
CA LEU A 149 15.18 -15.14 -4.16
C LEU A 149 14.69 -14.17 -3.08
N ILE A 150 15.49 -13.13 -2.77
CA ILE A 150 15.08 -12.10 -1.80
C ILE A 150 13.83 -11.37 -2.29
N VAL A 151 13.82 -10.95 -3.56
CA VAL A 151 12.68 -10.23 -4.15
C VAL A 151 11.42 -11.10 -4.16
N LEU A 152 11.55 -12.40 -4.44
CA LEU A 152 10.43 -13.35 -4.37
C LEU A 152 9.87 -13.46 -2.94
N LEU A 153 10.72 -13.54 -1.92
CA LEU A 153 10.27 -13.62 -0.52
C LEU A 153 9.51 -12.36 -0.08
N ILE A 154 10.03 -11.18 -0.44
CA ILE A 154 9.38 -9.90 -0.16
C ILE A 154 8.05 -9.80 -0.91
N GLY A 155 8.05 -10.13 -2.20
CA GLY A 155 6.89 -10.11 -3.06
C GLY A 155 5.78 -11.05 -2.58
N TYR A 156 6.13 -12.25 -2.13
CA TYR A 156 5.18 -13.19 -1.56
C TYR A 156 4.45 -12.61 -0.34
N LYS A 157 5.21 -12.06 0.63
CA LYS A 157 4.62 -11.44 1.82
C LYS A 157 3.74 -10.23 1.48
N PHE A 158 4.16 -9.43 0.51
CA PHE A 158 3.40 -8.27 0.06
C PHE A 158 2.08 -8.67 -0.60
N ILE A 159 2.13 -9.62 -1.53
CA ILE A 159 0.94 -10.13 -2.24
C ILE A 159 -0.03 -10.80 -1.25
N ASP A 160 0.48 -11.59 -0.29
CA ASP A 160 -0.33 -12.23 0.73
C ASP A 160 -1.09 -11.20 1.59
N LYS A 161 -0.40 -10.15 2.04
CA LYS A 161 -1.02 -9.05 2.80
C LYS A 161 -2.07 -8.30 2.00
N VAL A 162 -1.79 -7.97 0.73
CA VAL A 162 -2.74 -7.26 -0.14
C VAL A 162 -3.96 -8.13 -0.43
N ALA A 163 -3.74 -9.40 -0.75
CA ALA A 163 -4.83 -10.36 -1.00
C ALA A 163 -5.74 -10.54 0.23
N SER A 164 -5.15 -10.63 1.43
CA SER A 164 -5.90 -10.72 2.68
C SER A 164 -6.76 -9.48 2.93
N ASN A 165 -6.22 -8.27 2.70
CA ASN A 165 -6.98 -7.02 2.86
C ASN A 165 -8.14 -6.93 1.86
N ILE A 166 -7.93 -7.37 0.62
CA ILE A 166 -8.97 -7.41 -0.40
C ILE A 166 -10.07 -8.41 -0.01
N GLU A 167 -9.68 -9.60 0.48
CA GLU A 167 -10.63 -10.61 0.93
C GLU A 167 -11.51 -10.11 2.07
N GLU A 168 -10.90 -9.46 3.06
CA GLU A 168 -11.62 -8.86 4.17
C GLU A 168 -12.60 -7.78 3.69
N SER A 169 -12.17 -6.91 2.78
CA SER A 169 -13.01 -5.87 2.19
C SER A 169 -14.19 -6.47 1.41
N PHE A 170 -13.94 -7.53 0.63
CA PHE A 170 -14.99 -8.24 -0.10
C PHE A 170 -16.00 -8.92 0.83
N LYS A 171 -15.51 -9.53 1.91
CA LYS A 171 -16.36 -10.14 2.94
C LYS A 171 -17.25 -9.12 3.61
N ARG A 172 -16.69 -7.96 3.98
CA ARG A 172 -17.43 -6.83 4.55
C ARG A 172 -18.51 -6.32 3.57
N LEU A 173 -18.17 -6.14 2.29
CA LEU A 173 -19.12 -5.71 1.26
C LEU A 173 -20.26 -6.73 1.06
N LYS A 174 -19.96 -8.03 1.09
CA LYS A 174 -20.96 -9.08 0.98
C LYS A 174 -21.95 -9.08 2.16
N ILE A 175 -21.42 -8.92 3.38
CA ILE A 175 -22.24 -8.81 4.60
C ILE A 175 -23.11 -7.56 4.55
N PHE A 176 -22.51 -6.41 4.13
CA PHE A 176 -23.22 -5.15 3.92
C PHE A 176 -24.43 -5.33 2.98
N ASN A 177 -24.21 -5.84 1.77
CA ASN A 177 -25.27 -6.03 0.79
C ASN A 177 -26.38 -7.00 1.27
N SER A 178 -25.98 -8.07 1.97
CA SER A 178 -26.93 -9.02 2.56
C SER A 178 -27.81 -8.34 3.61
N ASN A 179 -27.20 -7.59 4.54
CA ASN A 179 -27.91 -6.95 5.63
C ASN A 179 -28.85 -5.84 5.12
N VAL A 180 -28.40 -4.99 4.18
CA VAL A 180 -29.24 -3.98 3.54
C VAL A 180 -30.46 -4.63 2.88
N SER A 181 -30.26 -5.72 2.13
CA SER A 181 -31.36 -6.40 1.45
C SER A 181 -32.39 -6.99 2.43
N HIS A 182 -31.91 -7.59 3.53
CA HIS A 182 -32.79 -8.14 4.56
C HIS A 182 -33.60 -7.06 5.29
N GLU A 183 -32.92 -5.96 5.67
CA GLU A 183 -33.54 -4.89 6.44
C GLU A 183 -34.50 -4.02 5.61
N LEU A 184 -34.33 -3.94 4.31
CA LEU A 184 -35.31 -3.31 3.40
C LEU A 184 -36.46 -4.25 3.08
N LYS A 185 -36.23 -5.57 2.94
CA LYS A 185 -37.27 -6.53 2.60
C LYS A 185 -38.35 -6.65 3.67
N THR A 186 -37.96 -6.59 4.94
CA THR A 186 -38.89 -6.74 6.08
C THR A 186 -40.01 -5.69 6.09
N PRO A 187 -39.73 -4.36 6.12
CA PRO A 187 -40.78 -3.34 6.09
C PRO A 187 -41.62 -3.37 4.82
N LEU A 188 -40.99 -3.66 3.67
CA LEU A 188 -41.71 -3.81 2.40
C LEU A 188 -42.69 -4.99 2.45
N THR A 189 -42.32 -6.11 3.09
CA THR A 189 -43.20 -7.27 3.24
C THR A 189 -44.34 -6.97 4.20
N ILE A 190 -44.10 -6.23 5.30
CA ILE A 190 -45.12 -5.81 6.26
C ILE A 190 -46.12 -4.89 5.56
N MET A 191 -45.65 -3.82 4.89
CA MET A 191 -46.52 -2.91 4.16
C MET A 191 -47.36 -3.63 3.12
N LYS A 192 -46.75 -4.53 2.33
CA LYS A 192 -47.45 -5.33 1.32
C LYS A 192 -48.55 -6.15 1.97
N GLY A 193 -48.26 -6.88 3.06
CA GLY A 193 -49.22 -7.72 3.76
C GLY A 193 -50.37 -6.90 4.36
N GLU A 194 -50.09 -5.74 4.96
CA GLU A 194 -51.13 -4.86 5.51
C GLU A 194 -52.05 -4.33 4.40
N ILE A 195 -51.50 -3.92 3.25
CA ILE A 195 -52.26 -3.46 2.10
C ILE A 195 -53.12 -4.60 1.52
N GLU A 196 -52.56 -5.83 1.38
CA GLU A 196 -53.31 -7.00 0.88
C GLU A 196 -54.49 -7.34 1.78
N VAL A 197 -54.30 -7.31 3.10
CA VAL A 197 -55.38 -7.54 4.08
C VAL A 197 -56.45 -6.46 4.01
N ALA A 198 -56.04 -5.17 3.90
CA ALA A 198 -56.99 -4.05 3.77
C ALA A 198 -57.80 -4.14 2.47
N LEU A 199 -57.20 -4.54 1.36
CA LEU A 199 -57.89 -4.77 0.08
C LEU A 199 -58.85 -5.95 0.13
N MET A 200 -58.56 -7.01 0.88
CA MET A 200 -59.45 -8.17 1.07
C MET A 200 -60.68 -7.82 1.92
N ASN A 201 -60.54 -6.96 2.88
CA ASN A 201 -61.61 -6.61 3.82
C ASN A 201 -62.36 -5.35 3.41
N ASP A 202 -61.94 -4.67 2.34
CA ASP A 202 -62.43 -3.34 1.94
C ASP A 202 -62.37 -2.31 3.06
N GLU A 203 -61.36 -2.42 3.93
CA GLU A 203 -61.14 -1.58 5.13
C GLU A 203 -59.84 -0.80 4.99
N CYS A 204 -59.93 0.52 5.01
CA CYS A 204 -58.78 1.41 5.06
C CYS A 204 -59.01 2.38 6.23
N ASP A 205 -58.46 2.00 7.39
CA ASP A 205 -58.59 2.84 8.58
C ASP A 205 -57.35 3.73 8.80
N LYS A 206 -57.48 4.67 9.76
CA LYS A 206 -56.39 5.60 10.10
C LYS A 206 -55.19 4.87 10.76
N ALA A 207 -55.42 3.71 11.39
CA ALA A 207 -54.39 2.95 12.05
C ALA A 207 -53.48 2.28 11.00
N LEU A 208 -54.06 1.72 9.94
CA LEU A 208 -53.33 1.16 8.78
C LEU A 208 -52.47 2.22 8.10
N LEU A 209 -53.03 3.40 7.80
CA LEU A 209 -52.30 4.48 7.18
C LEU A 209 -51.12 4.94 8.05
N LYS A 210 -51.30 4.96 9.36
CA LYS A 210 -50.23 5.28 10.28
C LYS A 210 -49.14 4.22 10.32
N SER A 211 -49.50 2.94 10.31
CA SER A 211 -48.55 1.82 10.27
C SER A 211 -47.69 1.87 8.98
N LEU A 212 -48.35 2.08 7.83
CA LEU A 212 -47.65 2.22 6.55
C LEU A 212 -46.68 3.42 6.54
N LEU A 213 -47.10 4.56 7.08
CA LEU A 213 -46.27 5.75 7.22
C LEU A 213 -45.05 5.49 8.13
N ASP A 214 -45.25 4.77 9.23
CA ASP A 214 -44.14 4.43 10.14
C ASP A 214 -43.10 3.50 9.44
N GLU A 215 -43.55 2.54 8.62
CA GLU A 215 -42.61 1.70 7.84
C GLU A 215 -41.91 2.48 6.72
N ILE A 216 -42.58 3.43 6.05
CA ILE A 216 -41.96 4.33 5.06
C ILE A 216 -40.88 5.19 5.73
N ASN A 217 -41.21 5.80 6.89
CA ASN A 217 -40.23 6.61 7.64
C ASN A 217 -39.03 5.78 8.07
N TYR A 218 -39.23 4.51 8.43
CA TYR A 218 -38.18 3.58 8.76
C TYR A 218 -37.25 3.28 7.57
N ILE A 219 -37.80 3.08 6.37
CA ILE A 219 -37.03 2.90 5.14
C ILE A 219 -36.21 4.17 4.82
N ASN A 220 -36.82 5.35 4.97
CA ASN A 220 -36.10 6.61 4.77
C ASN A 220 -34.92 6.77 5.73
N GLU A 221 -35.10 6.42 7.02
CA GLU A 221 -34.04 6.44 8.01
C GLU A 221 -32.88 5.50 7.63
N ILE A 222 -33.19 4.30 7.09
CA ILE A 222 -32.16 3.39 6.56
C ILE A 222 -31.38 4.05 5.44
N THR A 223 -32.09 4.59 4.45
CA THR A 223 -31.50 5.17 3.24
C THR A 223 -30.61 6.36 3.58
N ASP A 224 -31.02 7.19 4.52
CA ASP A 224 -30.22 8.34 4.99
C ASP A 224 -28.92 7.87 5.68
N LYS A 225 -28.99 6.84 6.52
CA LYS A 225 -27.81 6.24 7.17
C LYS A 225 -26.88 5.60 6.16
N LEU A 226 -27.39 4.91 5.16
CA LEU A 226 -26.61 4.33 4.07
C LEU A 226 -25.93 5.41 3.21
N LEU A 227 -26.68 6.47 2.86
CA LEU A 227 -26.16 7.59 2.10
C LEU A 227 -25.04 8.32 2.86
N PHE A 228 -25.19 8.46 4.17
CA PHE A 228 -24.14 9.01 5.03
C PHE A 228 -22.85 8.16 4.96
N LEU A 229 -22.97 6.83 5.08
CA LEU A 229 -21.82 5.93 5.05
C LEU A 229 -21.10 5.93 3.70
N THR A 230 -21.83 6.06 2.58
CA THR A 230 -21.22 6.14 1.24
C THR A 230 -20.52 7.47 1.01
N LYS A 231 -20.96 8.54 1.65
CA LYS A 231 -20.38 9.89 1.51
C LYS A 231 -19.31 10.20 2.55
N LYS A 232 -19.12 9.36 3.57
CA LYS A 232 -18.21 9.64 4.71
C LYS A 232 -16.77 9.99 4.27
N ASP A 233 -16.26 9.30 3.22
CA ASP A 233 -14.90 9.53 2.69
C ASP A 233 -14.81 10.83 1.86
N ALA A 234 -15.95 11.33 1.39
CA ALA A 234 -16.08 12.60 0.65
C ALA A 234 -16.43 13.79 1.56
N LEU A 235 -16.72 13.54 2.87
CA LEU A 235 -17.00 14.61 3.83
C LEU A 235 -15.71 15.42 4.05
N ASN A 236 -15.68 16.62 3.47
CA ASN A 236 -14.58 17.55 3.63
C ASN A 236 -14.78 18.41 4.87
N LYS A 237 -13.68 18.79 5.52
CA LYS A 237 -13.67 19.76 6.64
C LYS A 237 -14.00 21.20 6.21
N GLN A 238 -14.51 21.41 4.99
CA GLN A 238 -14.81 22.73 4.42
C GLN A 238 -15.95 23.46 5.15
N ASN A 239 -16.85 22.70 5.81
CA ASN A 239 -17.98 23.24 6.55
C ASN A 239 -17.70 23.31 8.07
N PHE A 240 -16.43 23.19 8.48
CA PHE A 240 -16.08 23.27 9.89
C PHE A 240 -16.09 24.72 10.36
N GLU A 241 -16.94 24.98 11.34
CA GLU A 241 -17.09 26.26 12.04
C GLU A 241 -16.79 26.08 13.54
N GLU A 242 -16.76 27.18 14.28
CA GLU A 242 -16.72 27.13 15.74
C GLU A 242 -18.09 26.68 16.26
N VAL A 243 -18.11 25.56 16.95
CA VAL A 243 -19.31 24.93 17.46
C VAL A 243 -19.18 24.77 18.96
N ASP A 244 -20.15 25.32 19.71
CA ASP A 244 -20.27 25.03 21.11
C ASP A 244 -21.01 23.70 21.32
N LEU A 245 -20.37 22.79 22.04
CA LEU A 245 -20.95 21.47 22.32
C LEU A 245 -22.08 21.57 23.36
N GLU A 246 -22.05 22.58 24.22
CA GLU A 246 -23.10 22.82 25.18
C GLU A 246 -24.43 23.14 24.51
N ASP A 247 -24.41 24.01 23.49
CA ASP A 247 -25.59 24.33 22.69
C ASP A 247 -26.24 23.08 22.08
N ILE A 248 -25.43 22.20 21.53
CA ILE A 248 -25.94 20.94 20.95
C ILE A 248 -26.57 20.05 22.03
N ILE A 249 -25.93 19.96 23.19
CA ILE A 249 -26.42 19.15 24.30
C ILE A 249 -27.74 19.70 24.82
N LEU A 250 -27.87 21.03 24.97
CA LEU A 250 -29.11 21.67 25.42
C LEU A 250 -30.27 21.47 24.42
N GLU A 251 -30.01 21.64 23.14
CA GLU A 251 -31.00 21.35 22.08
C GLU A 251 -31.49 19.89 22.13
N LEU A 252 -30.59 18.94 22.35
CA LEU A 252 -30.93 17.51 22.45
C LEU A 252 -31.60 17.18 23.80
N PHE A 253 -31.21 17.85 24.88
CA PHE A 253 -31.85 17.73 26.18
C PHE A 253 -33.34 18.08 26.08
N GLU A 254 -33.71 19.25 25.52
CA GLU A 254 -35.10 19.65 25.31
C GLU A 254 -35.88 18.63 24.46
N LYS A 255 -35.25 18.09 23.42
CA LYS A 255 -35.89 17.10 22.55
C LYS A 255 -36.19 15.77 23.24
N TYR A 256 -35.27 15.29 24.11
CA TYR A 256 -35.34 13.92 24.63
C TYR A 256 -35.85 13.82 26.09
N THR A 257 -35.91 14.90 26.89
CA THR A 257 -36.42 14.87 28.27
C THR A 257 -37.86 14.39 28.38
N LYS A 258 -38.67 14.54 27.32
CA LYS A 258 -40.03 13.99 27.23
C LYS A 258 -40.07 12.46 27.08
N LYS A 259 -38.94 11.83 26.74
CA LYS A 259 -38.86 10.39 26.48
C LYS A 259 -38.07 9.63 27.54
N ILE A 260 -37.10 10.27 28.17
CA ILE A 260 -36.19 9.66 29.14
C ILE A 260 -35.65 10.72 30.12
N SER A 261 -35.38 10.31 31.38
CA SER A 261 -34.73 11.20 32.35
C SER A 261 -33.27 11.46 31.93
N ILE A 262 -32.91 12.75 31.80
CA ILE A 262 -31.54 13.16 31.49
C ILE A 262 -31.05 14.09 32.59
N ASP A 263 -29.91 13.74 33.18
CA ASP A 263 -29.16 14.63 34.08
C ASP A 263 -28.01 15.26 33.32
N LEU A 264 -27.79 16.56 33.51
CA LEU A 264 -26.66 17.28 32.96
C LEU A 264 -25.64 17.58 34.07
N ASN A 265 -24.36 17.32 33.78
CA ASN A 265 -23.22 17.70 34.61
C ASN A 265 -22.21 18.46 33.77
N ILE A 266 -22.47 19.75 33.59
CA ILE A 266 -21.71 20.68 32.76
C ILE A 266 -21.06 21.69 33.67
N GLU A 267 -19.74 21.84 33.61
CA GLU A 267 -19.03 22.87 34.37
C GLU A 267 -19.17 24.23 33.64
N ASP A 268 -19.10 25.36 34.34
CA ASP A 268 -19.25 26.70 33.75
C ASP A 268 -17.94 27.09 33.01
N GLU A 269 -17.79 26.55 31.80
CA GLU A 269 -16.66 26.79 30.90
C GLU A 269 -17.11 26.80 29.42
N GLU A 270 -16.28 27.36 28.53
CA GLU A 270 -16.52 27.30 27.07
C GLU A 270 -16.10 25.98 26.48
N TYR A 271 -16.99 25.34 25.71
CA TYR A 271 -16.78 24.02 25.07
C TYR A 271 -16.73 24.09 23.54
N ILE A 272 -16.01 25.11 23.02
CA ILE A 272 -15.93 25.38 21.60
C ILE A 272 -14.93 24.43 20.93
N ILE A 273 -15.40 23.76 19.88
CA ILE A 273 -14.58 22.94 18.98
C ILE A 273 -14.77 23.40 17.55
N LYS A 274 -13.79 23.12 16.67
CA LYS A 274 -13.95 23.31 15.23
C LYS A 274 -14.60 22.07 14.62
N GLY A 275 -15.80 22.22 14.06
CA GLY A 275 -16.58 21.08 13.58
C GLY A 275 -17.81 21.45 12.76
N ASP A 276 -18.54 20.43 12.36
CA ASP A 276 -19.86 20.54 11.72
C ASP A 276 -20.95 20.28 12.79
N LYS A 277 -21.73 21.32 13.11
CA LYS A 277 -22.80 21.26 14.13
C LYS A 277 -23.81 20.16 13.83
N THR A 278 -24.18 19.97 12.57
CA THR A 278 -25.18 18.98 12.14
C THR A 278 -24.66 17.56 12.37
N LEU A 279 -23.41 17.29 11.99
CA LEU A 279 -22.80 15.98 12.16
C LEU A 279 -22.63 15.64 13.64
N LEU A 280 -22.15 16.58 14.45
CA LEU A 280 -22.00 16.39 15.90
C LEU A 280 -23.35 16.12 16.57
N LYS A 281 -24.39 16.84 16.16
CA LYS A 281 -25.77 16.62 16.65
C LYS A 281 -26.27 15.21 16.28
N ILE A 282 -26.00 14.72 15.05
CA ILE A 282 -26.30 13.35 14.64
C ILE A 282 -25.57 12.34 15.52
N ALA A 283 -24.28 12.53 15.79
CA ALA A 283 -23.50 11.61 16.62
C ALA A 283 -24.07 11.51 18.05
N ILE A 284 -24.32 12.64 18.71
CA ILE A 284 -24.82 12.68 20.07
C ILE A 284 -26.25 12.13 20.14
N SER A 285 -27.12 12.48 19.16
CA SER A 285 -28.48 11.94 19.02
C SER A 285 -28.49 10.42 18.93
N ASN A 286 -27.63 9.83 18.11
CA ASN A 286 -27.49 8.36 17.98
C ASN A 286 -27.12 7.69 19.30
N LEU A 287 -26.28 8.31 20.13
CA LEU A 287 -25.91 7.76 21.43
C LEU A 287 -27.10 7.80 22.42
N ILE A 288 -27.86 8.90 22.46
CA ILE A 288 -29.06 9.03 23.27
C ILE A 288 -30.13 8.03 22.81
N GLU A 289 -30.37 7.93 21.52
CA GLU A 289 -31.34 6.99 20.93
C GLU A 289 -30.99 5.53 21.23
N ASN A 290 -29.70 5.19 21.19
CA ASN A 290 -29.24 3.85 21.58
C ASN A 290 -29.55 3.58 23.06
N SER A 291 -29.29 4.54 23.96
CA SER A 291 -29.61 4.37 25.37
C SER A 291 -31.12 4.11 25.59
N ILE A 292 -32.00 4.90 24.96
CA ILE A 292 -33.46 4.70 25.02
C ILE A 292 -33.84 3.31 24.47
N LYS A 293 -33.31 2.96 23.31
CA LYS A 293 -33.61 1.72 22.61
C LYS A 293 -33.21 0.47 23.41
N TYR A 294 -32.13 0.55 24.17
CA TYR A 294 -31.63 -0.56 24.99
C TYR A 294 -32.06 -0.48 26.43
N GLY A 295 -33.21 0.16 26.70
CA GLY A 295 -33.93 0.07 27.94
C GLY A 295 -33.36 0.92 29.09
N ALA A 296 -32.61 1.95 28.77
CA ALA A 296 -32.23 2.91 29.80
C ALA A 296 -33.45 3.70 30.28
N SER A 297 -33.51 3.95 31.57
CA SER A 297 -34.48 4.86 32.21
C SER A 297 -33.88 6.22 32.55
N LYS A 298 -32.54 6.29 32.58
CA LYS A 298 -31.79 7.49 32.95
C LYS A 298 -30.49 7.61 32.16
N ILE A 299 -30.16 8.83 31.71
CA ILE A 299 -28.93 9.19 31.06
C ILE A 299 -28.24 10.32 31.82
N LEU A 300 -26.93 10.21 32.04
CA LEU A 300 -26.10 11.29 32.56
C LEU A 300 -25.17 11.78 31.43
N ILE A 301 -25.33 13.04 31.04
CA ILE A 301 -24.45 13.71 30.09
C ILE A 301 -23.52 14.63 30.86
N SER A 302 -22.22 14.48 30.70
CA SER A 302 -21.21 15.30 31.35
C SER A 302 -20.28 15.92 30.34
N LEU A 303 -20.00 17.21 30.51
CA LEU A 303 -19.04 17.94 29.68
C LEU A 303 -17.97 18.52 30.58
N LYS A 304 -16.71 18.26 30.26
CA LYS A 304 -15.55 18.70 31.05
C LYS A 304 -14.42 19.16 30.14
N LYS A 305 -13.70 20.17 30.61
CA LYS A 305 -12.50 20.66 29.91
C LYS A 305 -11.24 20.28 30.68
N GLU A 306 -10.31 19.67 30.04
CA GLU A 306 -9.02 19.28 30.58
C GLU A 306 -7.90 19.84 29.70
N LYS A 307 -7.11 20.79 30.26
CA LYS A 307 -5.93 21.40 29.58
C LYS A 307 -6.12 21.67 28.06
N ASN A 308 -6.00 20.64 27.25
CA ASN A 308 -5.99 20.74 25.78
C ASN A 308 -7.07 19.91 25.10
N LYS A 309 -8.05 19.38 25.85
CA LYS A 309 -9.13 18.55 25.32
C LYS A 309 -10.47 18.84 26.03
N ILE A 310 -11.54 18.69 25.27
CA ILE A 310 -12.91 18.69 25.78
C ILE A 310 -13.36 17.23 25.82
N ILE A 311 -13.93 16.82 26.94
CA ILE A 311 -14.42 15.46 27.19
C ILE A 311 -15.93 15.50 27.32
N LEU A 312 -16.61 14.88 26.37
CA LEU A 312 -18.05 14.58 26.46
C LEU A 312 -18.21 13.13 26.92
N SER A 313 -18.99 12.94 28.00
CA SER A 313 -19.31 11.61 28.51
C SER A 313 -20.82 11.43 28.56
N ILE A 314 -21.34 10.36 27.97
CA ILE A 314 -22.74 9.96 28.00
C ILE A 314 -22.82 8.60 28.69
N LYS A 315 -23.48 8.53 29.83
CA LYS A 315 -23.65 7.32 30.64
C LYS A 315 -25.11 6.99 30.79
N ASP A 316 -25.50 5.76 30.46
CA ASP A 316 -26.85 5.25 30.72
C ASP A 316 -26.86 4.11 31.76
N ASN A 317 -28.06 3.73 32.17
CA ASN A 317 -28.33 2.59 33.05
C ASN A 317 -29.08 1.45 32.36
N GLY A 318 -28.89 1.28 31.05
CA GLY A 318 -29.49 0.22 30.24
C GLY A 318 -28.90 -1.17 30.48
N ILE A 319 -29.22 -2.12 29.59
CA ILE A 319 -28.82 -3.53 29.74
C ILE A 319 -27.31 -3.77 29.67
N GLY A 320 -26.52 -2.79 29.19
CA GLY A 320 -25.09 -2.93 29.00
C GLY A 320 -24.70 -3.88 27.87
N ILE A 321 -23.36 -4.03 27.65
CA ILE A 321 -22.76 -4.81 26.58
C ILE A 321 -21.73 -5.78 27.17
N PRO A 322 -21.75 -7.06 26.79
CA PRO A 322 -20.73 -8.05 27.18
C PRO A 322 -19.32 -7.64 26.71
N LYS A 323 -18.30 -7.90 27.53
CA LYS A 323 -16.92 -7.48 27.25
C LYS A 323 -16.34 -8.08 25.95
N ASP A 324 -16.70 -9.31 25.62
CA ASP A 324 -16.28 -10.00 24.40
C ASP A 324 -16.84 -9.36 23.13
N LYS A 325 -17.91 -8.58 23.23
CA LYS A 325 -18.57 -7.88 22.13
C LYS A 325 -18.06 -6.46 21.90
N LEU A 326 -17.46 -5.83 22.93
CA LEU A 326 -16.98 -4.44 22.87
C LEU A 326 -16.04 -4.13 21.69
N PRO A 327 -15.14 -5.01 21.26
CA PRO A 327 -14.27 -4.74 20.11
C PRO A 327 -15.03 -4.52 18.78
N PHE A 328 -16.22 -5.09 18.64
CA PHE A 328 -16.97 -5.15 17.38
C PHE A 328 -18.13 -4.16 17.28
N ILE A 329 -18.51 -3.49 18.39
CA ILE A 329 -19.73 -2.65 18.43
C ILE A 329 -19.68 -1.41 17.52
N PHE A 330 -18.49 -1.02 17.06
CA PHE A 330 -18.29 0.06 16.10
C PHE A 330 -18.23 -0.43 14.65
N ASP A 331 -18.31 -1.73 14.43
CA ASP A 331 -18.34 -2.30 13.08
C ASP A 331 -19.71 -2.07 12.44
N GLU A 332 -19.71 -1.78 11.16
CA GLU A 332 -20.96 -1.55 10.41
C GLU A 332 -21.83 -2.81 10.44
N PHE A 333 -23.12 -2.66 10.73
CA PHE A 333 -24.14 -3.72 10.86
C PHE A 333 -23.91 -4.71 11.99
N TYR A 334 -22.95 -4.46 12.89
CA TYR A 334 -22.77 -5.32 14.05
C TYR A 334 -23.86 -5.12 15.09
N ARG A 335 -24.41 -6.23 15.57
CA ARG A 335 -25.39 -6.27 16.68
C ARG A 335 -24.97 -7.34 17.68
N VAL A 336 -25.13 -7.03 18.97
CA VAL A 336 -24.71 -7.92 20.07
C VAL A 336 -25.52 -9.22 20.11
N ASP A 337 -26.81 -9.18 19.75
CA ASP A 337 -27.71 -10.33 19.70
C ASP A 337 -28.66 -10.24 18.51
N GLU A 338 -28.56 -11.20 17.58
CA GLU A 338 -29.54 -11.39 16.50
C GLU A 338 -30.82 -12.12 17.00
N SER A 339 -30.74 -12.88 18.12
CA SER A 339 -31.77 -13.81 18.54
C SER A 339 -32.63 -13.39 19.74
N ARG A 340 -32.11 -12.56 20.65
CA ARG A 340 -32.81 -12.23 21.91
C ARG A 340 -33.73 -11.03 21.86
N ASN A 341 -33.58 -10.10 20.92
CA ASN A 341 -34.39 -8.90 20.83
C ASN A 341 -34.98 -8.68 19.43
N LYS A 342 -35.85 -9.59 18.94
CA LYS A 342 -36.73 -9.32 17.77
C LYS A 342 -37.58 -8.04 17.94
N LYS A 343 -37.72 -7.52 19.18
CA LYS A 343 -38.45 -6.28 19.47
C LYS A 343 -37.67 -4.99 19.27
N VAL A 344 -36.34 -5.05 19.14
CA VAL A 344 -35.50 -3.83 19.02
C VAL A 344 -35.10 -3.64 17.55
N LYS A 345 -35.90 -2.84 16.81
CA LYS A 345 -35.61 -2.46 15.42
C LYS A 345 -34.28 -1.70 15.35
N GLY A 346 -33.42 -2.02 14.36
CA GLY A 346 -32.21 -1.22 14.08
C GLY A 346 -31.06 -1.95 13.40
N PHE A 347 -30.31 -1.21 12.59
CA PHE A 347 -29.38 -1.69 11.55
C PHE A 347 -27.96 -2.00 12.01
N GLY A 348 -27.60 -1.68 13.27
CA GLY A 348 -26.20 -1.74 13.68
C GLY A 348 -25.31 -0.66 13.05
N LEU A 349 -25.89 0.42 12.51
CA LEU A 349 -25.17 1.53 11.88
C LEU A 349 -24.91 2.72 12.81
N GLY A 350 -25.67 2.86 13.90
CA GLY A 350 -25.61 4.05 14.74
C GLY A 350 -24.20 4.31 15.32
N LEU A 351 -23.58 3.30 15.93
CA LEU A 351 -22.26 3.45 16.55
C LEU A 351 -21.13 3.61 15.51
N SER A 352 -21.24 2.98 14.34
CA SER A 352 -20.27 3.17 13.26
C SER A 352 -20.32 4.59 12.68
N ILE A 353 -21.53 5.16 12.55
CA ILE A 353 -21.74 6.57 12.18
C ILE A 353 -21.13 7.49 13.23
N VAL A 354 -21.39 7.25 14.52
CA VAL A 354 -20.79 8.02 15.61
C VAL A 354 -19.27 8.02 15.51
N LYS A 355 -18.65 6.83 15.38
CA LYS A 355 -17.20 6.70 15.26
C LYS A 355 -16.65 7.45 14.04
N SER A 356 -17.34 7.38 12.90
CA SER A 356 -16.94 8.08 11.67
C SER A 356 -16.98 9.60 11.85
N ILE A 357 -18.05 10.13 12.48
CA ILE A 357 -18.18 11.56 12.76
C ILE A 357 -17.10 12.03 13.74
N ILE A 358 -16.87 11.30 14.82
CA ILE A 358 -15.85 11.68 15.81
C ILE A 358 -14.46 11.66 15.21
N ASN A 359 -14.14 10.65 14.39
CA ASN A 359 -12.85 10.59 13.66
C ASN A 359 -12.69 11.76 12.68
N LEU A 360 -13.75 12.16 11.96
CA LEU A 360 -13.74 13.32 11.08
C LEU A 360 -13.37 14.60 11.84
N HIS A 361 -13.84 14.73 13.08
CA HIS A 361 -13.54 15.84 13.99
C HIS A 361 -12.20 15.67 14.75
N ASN A 362 -11.34 14.70 14.35
CA ASN A 362 -10.09 14.35 15.03
C ASN A 362 -10.25 13.99 16.50
N GLY A 363 -11.45 13.57 16.91
CA GLY A 363 -11.76 13.12 18.25
C GLY A 363 -11.40 11.65 18.47
N LYS A 364 -11.42 11.24 19.74
CA LYS A 364 -11.31 9.83 20.13
C LYS A 364 -12.57 9.41 20.85
N ILE A 365 -13.05 8.20 20.54
CA ILE A 365 -14.21 7.61 21.23
C ILE A 365 -13.80 6.34 21.96
N LYS A 366 -14.25 6.19 23.20
CA LYS A 366 -14.08 5.01 24.02
C LYS A 366 -15.42 4.62 24.64
N LEU A 367 -15.70 3.33 24.69
CA LEU A 367 -16.91 2.80 25.31
C LEU A 367 -16.53 1.85 26.44
N LEU A 368 -17.19 2.03 27.58
CA LEU A 368 -17.08 1.19 28.77
C LEU A 368 -18.46 0.64 29.10
N SER A 369 -18.57 -0.65 29.33
CA SER A 369 -19.83 -1.29 29.66
C SER A 369 -19.62 -2.59 30.42
N ASP A 370 -20.55 -2.88 31.33
CA ASP A 370 -20.75 -4.17 31.95
C ASP A 370 -22.22 -4.56 31.80
N VAL A 371 -22.53 -5.85 31.70
CA VAL A 371 -23.90 -6.36 31.59
C VAL A 371 -24.72 -5.92 32.81
N ASN A 372 -25.91 -5.41 32.55
CA ASN A 372 -26.86 -4.85 33.55
C ASN A 372 -26.35 -3.63 34.34
N LYS A 373 -25.28 -2.95 33.88
CA LYS A 373 -24.78 -1.72 34.50
C LYS A 373 -24.79 -0.52 33.52
N GLY A 374 -25.36 -0.72 32.34
CA GLY A 374 -25.44 0.30 31.30
C GLY A 374 -24.15 0.49 30.51
N VAL A 375 -24.13 1.57 29.75
CA VAL A 375 -23.03 1.94 28.87
C VAL A 375 -22.53 3.34 29.24
N LYS A 376 -21.20 3.53 29.19
CA LYS A 376 -20.58 4.85 29.28
C LYS A 376 -19.74 5.08 28.03
N VAL A 377 -20.13 6.02 27.20
CA VAL A 377 -19.39 6.51 26.05
C VAL A 377 -18.62 7.75 26.46
N ILE A 378 -17.33 7.80 26.12
CA ILE A 378 -16.42 8.91 26.36
C ILE A 378 -15.87 9.37 25.03
N ILE A 379 -16.05 10.65 24.72
CA ILE A 379 -15.55 11.29 23.49
C ILE A 379 -14.57 12.39 23.90
N GLU A 380 -13.38 12.37 23.34
CA GLU A 380 -12.35 13.38 23.55
C GLU A 380 -12.15 14.18 22.26
N PHE A 381 -12.36 15.49 22.32
CA PHE A 381 -12.03 16.42 21.25
C PHE A 381 -10.77 17.20 21.63
N TYR A 382 -9.81 17.27 20.71
CA TYR A 382 -8.56 18.00 20.92
C TYR A 382 -8.69 19.42 20.36
N ARG A 383 -8.35 20.43 21.17
CA ARG A 383 -8.34 21.83 20.74
C ARG A 383 -7.26 21.98 19.65
N GLN A 384 -7.68 22.36 18.45
CA GLN A 384 -6.72 22.73 17.41
C GLN A 384 -6.13 24.09 17.80
N LYS A 385 -4.78 24.20 17.82
CA LYS A 385 -4.06 25.47 18.02
C LYS A 385 -4.27 26.38 16.84
#